data_fc2e4f9b7a977f2ad16bf4e665feeb99
#
_entry.id   fc2e4f9b7a977f2ad16bf4e665feeb99
#
_cell.length_a   1.000
_cell.length_b   1.000
_cell.length_c   1.000
_cell.angle_alpha   90.00
_cell.angle_beta   90.00
_cell.angle_gamma   90.00
#
_symmetry.space_group_name_H-M   'P 1'
#
loop_
_entity.id
_entity.type
_entity.pdbx_description
1 polymer ?
#
loop_
_entity_poly.entity_id
_entity_poly.type
_entity_poly.pdbx_seq_one_letter_code
_entity_poly.pdbx_strand_id
1 'polypeptide(L)'
;MAEHIDGSRLDTDLRYRFDYLSKFLNFTSDDIIALNTLARVATPLINSVAEIIYQKLLEYDITKNYFLRTTHDFKGTMTTDGNQLTLQSEQILFRIHSIRKYLCRILRQSTWNDAFLEYISNVGKIHTNLAGTHSIDVDYIHVNALFGYLEHVLIDGVIHHDEIDERRKNEIIIALNKLFWIQNDFFSMHYLNGSKKGNNDKKAK
;
A
#
# COMPACT_ATOMS: atom_id res chain seq x y z
N MET A 1 21.15 -0.62 -28.04
CA MET A 1 22.02 -1.11 -26.95
C MET A 1 21.14 -1.19 -25.69
N ALA A 2 21.33 -2.22 -24.85
CA ALA A 2 20.63 -2.28 -23.55
C ALA A 2 21.17 -1.19 -22.62
N GLU A 3 20.27 -0.54 -21.84
CA GLU A 3 20.65 0.38 -20.77
C GLU A 3 21.27 -0.41 -19.62
N HIS A 4 22.41 0.06 -19.11
CA HIS A 4 23.05 -0.58 -17.95
C HIS A 4 22.34 -0.14 -16.66
N ILE A 5 21.96 -1.11 -15.82
CA ILE A 5 21.35 -0.89 -14.51
C ILE A 5 22.30 -1.42 -13.43
N ASP A 6 22.66 -0.55 -12.48
CA ASP A 6 23.46 -0.92 -11.31
C ASP A 6 22.57 -1.60 -10.27
N GLY A 7 22.65 -2.92 -10.17
CA GLY A 7 21.85 -3.71 -9.22
C GLY A 7 22.09 -3.34 -7.76
N SER A 8 23.29 -2.89 -7.38
CA SER A 8 23.59 -2.50 -6.00
C SER A 8 22.84 -1.23 -5.57
N ARG A 9 22.61 -0.31 -6.51
CA ARG A 9 21.85 0.90 -6.25
C ARG A 9 20.34 0.64 -6.12
N LEU A 10 19.82 -0.40 -6.76
CA LEU A 10 18.41 -0.77 -6.60
C LEU A 10 18.04 -1.10 -5.14
N ASP A 11 19.00 -1.60 -4.35
CA ASP A 11 18.77 -1.96 -2.94
C ASP A 11 18.99 -0.77 -1.98
N THR A 12 19.72 0.29 -2.39
CA THR A 12 20.20 1.36 -1.50
C THR A 12 19.74 2.77 -1.86
N ASP A 13 19.34 2.99 -3.11
CA ASP A 13 18.95 4.30 -3.65
C ASP A 13 17.48 4.25 -4.12
N LEU A 14 16.59 4.78 -3.28
CA LEU A 14 15.15 4.71 -3.51
C LEU A 14 14.71 5.47 -4.77
N ARG A 15 15.38 6.61 -5.09
CA ARG A 15 15.13 7.36 -6.32
C ARG A 15 15.52 6.55 -7.54
N TYR A 16 16.71 5.97 -7.53
CA TYR A 16 17.21 5.16 -8.63
C TYR A 16 16.31 3.93 -8.88
N ARG A 17 15.85 3.28 -7.80
CA ARG A 17 14.88 2.18 -7.87
C ARG A 17 13.56 2.62 -8.50
N PHE A 18 13.01 3.74 -8.05
CA PHE A 18 11.76 4.29 -8.61
C PHE A 18 11.91 4.65 -10.09
N ASP A 19 13.02 5.29 -10.48
CA ASP A 19 13.26 5.68 -11.87
C ASP A 19 13.38 4.45 -12.78
N TYR A 20 14.03 3.39 -12.30
CA TYR A 20 14.07 2.10 -13.02
C TYR A 20 12.67 1.50 -13.18
N LEU A 21 11.89 1.38 -12.10
CA LEU A 21 10.53 0.84 -12.14
C LEU A 21 9.62 1.67 -13.05
N SER A 22 9.69 2.99 -12.95
CA SER A 22 8.89 3.89 -13.79
C SER A 22 9.19 3.69 -15.27
N LYS A 23 10.45 3.57 -15.64
CA LYS A 23 10.85 3.25 -17.02
C LYS A 23 10.35 1.88 -17.45
N PHE A 24 10.52 0.85 -16.61
CA PHE A 24 10.15 -0.52 -16.93
C PHE A 24 8.63 -0.69 -17.11
N LEU A 25 7.85 -0.03 -16.27
CA LEU A 25 6.39 -0.05 -16.31
C LEU A 25 5.79 1.00 -17.26
N ASN A 26 6.61 1.85 -17.87
CA ASN A 26 6.16 3.02 -18.61
C ASN A 26 5.21 3.91 -17.76
N PHE A 27 5.56 4.12 -16.48
CA PHE A 27 4.83 5.02 -15.60
C PHE A 27 5.27 6.47 -15.87
N THR A 28 4.34 7.30 -16.31
CA THR A 28 4.61 8.64 -16.83
C THR A 28 3.77 9.72 -16.15
N SER A 29 3.97 10.97 -16.54
CA SER A 29 3.12 12.09 -16.11
C SER A 29 1.65 11.89 -16.46
N ASP A 30 1.34 11.18 -17.56
CA ASP A 30 -0.04 10.93 -17.96
C ASP A 30 -0.74 9.97 -16.98
N ASP A 31 -0.02 8.97 -16.45
CA ASP A 31 -0.53 8.10 -15.39
C ASP A 31 -0.81 8.91 -14.10
N ILE A 32 0.09 9.83 -13.75
CA ILE A 32 -0.11 10.71 -12.59
C ILE A 32 -1.36 11.60 -12.79
N ILE A 33 -1.57 12.14 -13.98
CA ILE A 33 -2.75 12.93 -14.33
C ILE A 33 -4.02 12.07 -14.24
N ALA A 34 -3.98 10.83 -14.72
CA ALA A 34 -5.10 9.89 -14.63
C ALA A 34 -5.46 9.57 -13.17
N LEU A 35 -4.47 9.28 -12.31
CA LEU A 35 -4.66 9.06 -10.88
C LEU A 35 -5.23 10.31 -10.17
N ASN A 36 -4.73 11.50 -10.51
CA ASN A 36 -5.24 12.75 -9.95
C ASN A 36 -6.67 13.07 -10.45
N THR A 37 -7.03 12.60 -11.64
CA THR A 37 -8.40 12.70 -12.16
C THR A 37 -9.33 11.81 -11.34
N LEU A 38 -8.95 10.54 -11.09
CA LEU A 38 -9.67 9.65 -10.20
C LEU A 38 -9.85 10.28 -8.81
N ALA A 39 -8.79 10.87 -8.24
CA ALA A 39 -8.85 11.46 -6.90
C ALA A 39 -9.92 12.56 -6.73
N ARG A 40 -10.34 13.21 -7.81
CA ARG A 40 -11.37 14.26 -7.77
C ARG A 40 -12.77 13.69 -7.59
N VAL A 41 -13.05 12.54 -8.16
CA VAL A 41 -14.37 11.89 -8.14
C VAL A 41 -14.45 10.73 -7.13
N ALA A 42 -13.31 10.21 -6.70
CA ALA A 42 -13.21 8.98 -5.91
C ALA A 42 -13.41 9.14 -4.40
N THR A 43 -13.69 10.33 -3.86
CA THR A 43 -13.82 10.48 -2.40
C THR A 43 -14.90 9.55 -1.80
N PRO A 44 -16.12 9.42 -2.38
CA PRO A 44 -17.09 8.43 -1.91
C PRO A 44 -16.58 7.00 -2.08
N LEU A 45 -15.97 6.70 -3.24
CA LEU A 45 -15.40 5.39 -3.56
C LEU A 45 -14.32 4.98 -2.54
N ILE A 46 -13.37 5.87 -2.20
CA ILE A 46 -12.31 5.60 -1.22
C ILE A 46 -12.88 5.26 0.16
N ASN A 47 -13.97 5.92 0.56
CA ASN A 47 -14.64 5.61 1.83
C ASN A 47 -15.19 4.19 1.85
N SER A 48 -15.92 3.81 0.80
CA SER A 48 -16.48 2.45 0.66
C SER A 48 -15.38 1.40 0.53
N VAL A 49 -14.37 1.65 -0.30
CA VAL A 49 -13.22 0.76 -0.49
C VAL A 49 -12.51 0.46 0.83
N ALA A 50 -12.27 1.48 1.66
CA ALA A 50 -11.62 1.27 2.95
C ALA A 50 -12.42 0.36 3.88
N GLU A 51 -13.75 0.49 3.90
CA GLU A 51 -14.62 -0.37 4.70
C GLU A 51 -14.65 -1.81 4.17
N ILE A 52 -14.82 -1.98 2.86
CA ILE A 52 -14.81 -3.29 2.17
C ILE A 52 -13.51 -4.05 2.47
N ILE A 53 -12.36 -3.37 2.44
CA ILE A 53 -11.07 -3.96 2.76
C ILE A 53 -11.02 -4.48 4.20
N TYR A 54 -11.43 -3.67 5.18
CA TYR A 54 -11.41 -4.12 6.57
C TYR A 54 -12.47 -5.18 6.85
N GLN A 55 -13.60 -5.13 6.20
CA GLN A 55 -14.57 -6.22 6.23
C GLN A 55 -13.92 -7.52 5.74
N LYS A 56 -13.21 -7.47 4.60
CA LYS A 56 -12.51 -8.64 4.04
C LYS A 56 -11.42 -9.17 4.98
N LEU A 57 -10.64 -8.32 5.59
CA LEU A 57 -9.60 -8.70 6.55
C LEU A 57 -10.17 -9.32 7.84
N LEU A 58 -11.38 -8.94 8.23
CA LEU A 58 -12.07 -9.50 9.39
C LEU A 58 -12.77 -10.85 9.13
N GLU A 59 -12.86 -11.31 7.88
CA GLU A 59 -13.41 -12.63 7.54
C GLU A 59 -12.50 -13.80 7.96
N TYR A 60 -11.19 -13.55 8.14
CA TYR A 60 -10.21 -14.58 8.43
C TYR A 60 -9.59 -14.37 9.82
N ASP A 61 -9.51 -15.43 10.61
CA ASP A 61 -8.92 -15.40 11.96
C ASP A 61 -7.45 -14.98 11.93
N ILE A 62 -6.69 -15.47 10.96
CA ILE A 62 -5.27 -15.16 10.81
C ILE A 62 -5.04 -13.67 10.58
N THR A 63 -5.85 -12.98 9.77
CA THR A 63 -5.73 -11.53 9.56
C THR A 63 -6.31 -10.72 10.71
N LYS A 64 -7.37 -11.22 11.36
CA LYS A 64 -7.94 -10.64 12.59
C LYS A 64 -6.91 -10.50 13.71
N ASN A 65 -6.05 -11.50 13.88
CA ASN A 65 -5.07 -11.54 14.96
C ASN A 65 -4.07 -10.37 14.93
N TYR A 66 -3.79 -9.79 13.76
CA TYR A 66 -2.94 -8.60 13.66
C TYR A 66 -3.61 -7.36 14.28
N PHE A 67 -4.92 -7.31 14.32
CA PHE A 67 -5.66 -6.16 14.90
C PHE A 67 -5.82 -6.25 16.41
N LEU A 68 -5.55 -7.39 17.01
CA LEU A 68 -5.56 -7.58 18.48
C LEU A 68 -4.25 -7.12 19.15
N ARG A 69 -3.26 -6.73 18.34
CA ARG A 69 -1.97 -6.21 18.83
C ARG A 69 -2.03 -4.70 18.97
N THR A 70 -1.49 -4.19 20.07
CA THR A 70 -1.34 -2.75 20.29
C THR A 70 -0.33 -2.17 19.30
N THR A 71 -0.65 -1.01 18.71
CA THR A 71 0.28 -0.24 17.90
C THR A 71 0.61 1.07 18.58
N HIS A 72 1.83 1.57 18.39
CA HIS A 72 2.33 2.79 19.05
C HIS A 72 1.44 4.01 18.81
N ASP A 73 0.86 4.12 17.62
CA ASP A 73 0.12 5.32 17.18
C ASP A 73 -1.35 5.31 17.58
N PHE A 74 -1.88 4.19 18.07
CA PHE A 74 -3.25 4.07 18.54
C PHE A 74 -3.35 4.33 20.04
N LYS A 75 -4.24 5.25 20.44
CA LYS A 75 -4.45 5.67 21.84
C LYS A 75 -5.87 5.39 22.38
N GLY A 76 -6.70 4.72 21.56
CA GLY A 76 -8.09 4.38 21.92
C GLY A 76 -8.19 3.08 22.71
N THR A 77 -9.44 2.65 22.91
CA THR A 77 -9.77 1.39 23.59
C THR A 77 -9.53 0.20 22.68
N MET A 78 -8.75 -0.78 23.15
CA MET A 78 -8.46 -2.02 22.43
C MET A 78 -9.48 -3.11 22.75
N THR A 79 -10.12 -3.64 21.71
CA THR A 79 -10.81 -4.93 21.79
C THR A 79 -9.76 -6.04 21.66
N THR A 80 -9.62 -6.88 22.68
CA THR A 80 -8.62 -7.96 22.74
C THR A 80 -9.16 -9.34 22.38
N ASP A 81 -10.49 -9.50 22.36
CA ASP A 81 -11.17 -10.72 21.93
C ASP A 81 -11.52 -10.61 20.42
N GLY A 82 -10.97 -11.51 19.60
CA GLY A 82 -11.24 -11.54 18.15
C GLY A 82 -12.72 -11.74 17.81
N ASN A 83 -13.51 -12.38 18.69
CA ASN A 83 -14.94 -12.57 18.48
C ASN A 83 -15.75 -11.27 18.63
N GLN A 84 -15.23 -10.30 19.40
CA GLN A 84 -15.84 -9.01 19.62
C GLN A 84 -15.32 -7.94 18.66
N LEU A 85 -14.30 -8.26 17.85
CA LEU A 85 -13.71 -7.32 16.91
C LEU A 85 -14.60 -7.13 15.68
N THR A 86 -15.05 -5.89 15.49
CA THR A 86 -15.96 -5.48 14.40
C THR A 86 -15.43 -4.23 13.69
N LEU A 87 -16.09 -3.83 12.59
CA LEU A 87 -15.78 -2.58 11.90
C LEU A 87 -15.95 -1.34 12.78
N GLN A 88 -16.76 -1.42 13.86
CA GLN A 88 -17.01 -0.35 14.81
C GLN A 88 -16.01 -0.30 15.97
N SER A 89 -15.14 -1.30 16.10
CA SER A 89 -14.06 -1.30 17.10
C SER A 89 -13.12 -0.13 16.86
N GLU A 90 -12.75 0.63 17.91
CA GLU A 90 -11.95 1.86 17.77
C GLU A 90 -10.63 1.65 17.02
N GLN A 91 -9.93 0.53 17.26
CA GLN A 91 -8.71 0.20 16.54
C GLN A 91 -8.93 -0.07 15.05
N ILE A 92 -10.10 -0.58 14.66
CA ILE A 92 -10.45 -0.79 13.24
C ILE A 92 -10.81 0.54 12.59
N LEU A 93 -11.62 1.37 13.25
CA LEU A 93 -11.95 2.72 12.76
C LEU A 93 -10.69 3.57 12.55
N PHE A 94 -9.73 3.50 13.49
CA PHE A 94 -8.43 4.18 13.35
C PHE A 94 -7.69 3.73 12.08
N ARG A 95 -7.67 2.43 11.79
CA ARG A 95 -6.99 1.86 10.62
C ARG A 95 -7.73 2.16 9.32
N ILE A 96 -9.07 2.11 9.32
CA ILE A 96 -9.90 2.55 8.19
C ILE A 96 -9.59 4.02 7.85
N HIS A 97 -9.48 4.88 8.87
CA HIS A 97 -9.11 6.27 8.66
C HIS A 97 -7.68 6.41 8.09
N SER A 98 -6.75 5.59 8.54
CA SER A 98 -5.36 5.60 8.06
C SER A 98 -5.25 5.19 6.59
N ILE A 99 -5.94 4.13 6.16
CA ILE A 99 -5.92 3.72 4.74
C ILE A 99 -6.63 4.74 3.85
N ARG A 100 -7.73 5.37 4.30
CA ARG A 100 -8.37 6.46 3.57
C ARG A 100 -7.40 7.62 3.32
N LYS A 101 -6.68 8.05 4.35
CA LYS A 101 -5.65 9.10 4.21
C LYS A 101 -4.55 8.69 3.24
N TYR A 102 -4.09 7.45 3.33
CA TYR A 102 -3.07 6.90 2.45
C TYR A 102 -3.53 6.92 0.99
N LEU A 103 -4.69 6.36 0.69
CA LEU A 103 -5.25 6.33 -0.67
C LEU A 103 -5.47 7.74 -1.22
N CYS A 104 -6.05 8.64 -0.42
CA CYS A 104 -6.20 10.04 -0.82
C CYS A 104 -4.86 10.69 -1.15
N ARG A 105 -3.83 10.43 -0.35
CA ARG A 105 -2.50 11.02 -0.55
C ARG A 105 -1.84 10.52 -1.82
N ILE A 106 -1.84 9.21 -2.06
CA ILE A 106 -1.19 8.66 -3.25
C ILE A 106 -1.90 9.04 -4.56
N LEU A 107 -3.25 9.05 -4.55
CA LEU A 107 -4.02 9.41 -5.74
C LEU A 107 -3.94 10.91 -6.07
N ARG A 108 -3.72 11.77 -5.06
CA ARG A 108 -3.60 13.24 -5.25
C ARG A 108 -2.17 13.71 -5.48
N GLN A 109 -1.20 12.82 -5.39
CA GLN A 109 0.21 13.20 -5.53
C GLN A 109 0.52 13.57 -6.98
N SER A 110 0.86 14.83 -7.21
CA SER A 110 1.22 15.34 -8.54
C SER A 110 2.72 15.31 -8.80
N THR A 111 3.53 15.39 -7.75
CA THR A 111 4.99 15.40 -7.84
C THR A 111 5.58 14.24 -7.04
N TRP A 112 6.16 13.27 -7.74
CA TRP A 112 6.79 12.10 -7.14
C TRP A 112 8.25 12.37 -6.77
N ASN A 113 8.45 13.30 -5.83
CA ASN A 113 9.75 13.68 -5.29
C ASN A 113 10.26 12.69 -4.22
N ASP A 114 11.50 12.85 -3.78
CA ASP A 114 12.15 11.95 -2.83
C ASP A 114 11.38 11.86 -1.50
N ALA A 115 10.86 12.97 -0.99
CA ALA A 115 10.06 12.97 0.24
C ALA A 115 8.77 12.13 0.11
N PHE A 116 8.14 12.09 -1.09
CA PHE A 116 7.00 11.23 -1.33
C PHE A 116 7.40 9.76 -1.48
N LEU A 117 8.50 9.48 -2.17
CA LEU A 117 9.04 8.10 -2.27
C LEU A 117 9.40 7.54 -0.90
N GLU A 118 10.05 8.34 -0.05
CA GLU A 118 10.32 7.97 1.35
C GLU A 118 9.04 7.69 2.13
N TYR A 119 8.00 8.51 1.92
CA TYR A 119 6.71 8.28 2.59
C TYR A 119 6.11 6.93 2.23
N ILE A 120 5.98 6.58 0.93
CA ILE A 120 5.40 5.28 0.52
C ILE A 120 6.30 4.11 0.93
N SER A 121 7.63 4.28 0.89
CA SER A 121 8.58 3.29 1.38
C SER A 121 8.43 3.05 2.88
N ASN A 122 8.29 4.12 3.68
CA ASN A 122 8.07 4.00 5.13
C ASN A 122 6.75 3.31 5.47
N VAL A 123 5.69 3.50 4.68
CA VAL A 123 4.44 2.73 4.85
C VAL A 123 4.71 1.23 4.65
N GLY A 124 5.49 0.84 3.64
CA GLY A 124 5.92 -0.55 3.47
C GLY A 124 6.74 -1.07 4.66
N LYS A 125 7.68 -0.26 5.13
CA LYS A 125 8.55 -0.62 6.27
C LYS A 125 7.77 -0.87 7.56
N ILE A 126 6.72 -0.08 7.85
CA ILE A 126 5.86 -0.25 9.02
C ILE A 126 5.17 -1.62 9.03
N HIS A 127 4.88 -2.21 7.88
CA HIS A 127 4.28 -3.53 7.78
C HIS A 127 5.24 -4.68 8.10
N THR A 128 6.53 -4.41 8.23
CA THR A 128 7.57 -5.35 8.65
C THR A 128 7.99 -5.12 10.10
N ASN A 129 8.91 -5.93 10.61
CA ASN A 129 9.54 -5.75 11.92
C ASN A 129 10.66 -4.70 11.92
N LEU A 130 10.92 -4.01 10.81
CA LEU A 130 12.05 -3.09 10.65
C LEU A 130 11.77 -1.66 11.13
N ALA A 131 10.53 -1.34 11.51
CA ALA A 131 10.12 -0.01 11.96
C ALA A 131 10.12 0.16 13.50
N GLY A 132 10.67 -0.81 14.24
CA GLY A 132 10.73 -0.79 15.70
C GLY A 132 9.33 -0.75 16.34
N THR A 133 9.09 0.19 17.25
CA THR A 133 7.80 0.33 17.95
C THR A 133 6.61 0.68 17.05
N HIS A 134 6.87 1.19 15.84
CA HIS A 134 5.84 1.49 14.85
C HIS A 134 5.49 0.29 13.96
N SER A 135 6.20 -0.83 14.08
CA SER A 135 5.96 -2.04 13.29
C SER A 135 4.60 -2.66 13.63
N ILE A 136 3.85 -3.00 12.59
CA ILE A 136 2.64 -3.83 12.70
C ILE A 136 2.94 -5.30 12.40
N ASP A 137 4.09 -5.59 11.80
CA ASP A 137 4.69 -6.91 11.58
C ASP A 137 3.69 -7.92 11.04
N VAL A 138 3.24 -7.69 9.81
CA VAL A 138 2.27 -8.52 9.07
C VAL A 138 3.02 -9.40 8.08
N ASP A 139 2.66 -10.67 7.95
CA ASP A 139 3.24 -11.54 6.93
C ASP A 139 2.95 -11.04 5.51
N TYR A 140 3.98 -11.08 4.64
CA TYR A 140 3.88 -10.52 3.28
C TYR A 140 2.74 -11.10 2.45
N ILE A 141 2.39 -12.37 2.65
CA ILE A 141 1.28 -13.01 1.93
C ILE A 141 -0.03 -12.23 2.10
N HIS A 142 -0.30 -11.70 3.30
CA HIS A 142 -1.53 -10.94 3.57
C HIS A 142 -1.49 -9.55 2.97
N VAL A 143 -0.32 -8.91 2.98
CA VAL A 143 -0.11 -7.60 2.33
C VAL A 143 -0.24 -7.73 0.82
N ASN A 144 0.38 -8.75 0.22
CA ASN A 144 0.30 -8.99 -1.22
C ASN A 144 -1.13 -9.32 -1.67
N ALA A 145 -1.84 -10.17 -0.93
CA ALA A 145 -3.26 -10.47 -1.19
C ALA A 145 -4.13 -9.20 -1.06
N LEU A 146 -3.84 -8.35 -0.06
CA LEU A 146 -4.54 -7.08 0.13
C LEU A 146 -4.32 -6.12 -1.03
N PHE A 147 -3.11 -6.02 -1.57
CA PHE A 147 -2.84 -5.19 -2.76
C PHE A 147 -3.69 -5.64 -3.95
N GLY A 148 -3.72 -6.95 -4.24
CA GLY A 148 -4.55 -7.47 -5.32
C GLY A 148 -6.05 -7.22 -5.11
N TYR A 149 -6.53 -7.40 -3.88
CA TYR A 149 -7.93 -7.14 -3.55
C TYR A 149 -8.30 -5.65 -3.62
N LEU A 150 -7.42 -4.77 -3.11
CA LEU A 150 -7.59 -3.32 -3.17
C LEU A 150 -7.59 -2.81 -4.62
N GLU A 151 -6.66 -3.31 -5.45
CA GLU A 151 -6.61 -2.99 -6.88
C GLU A 151 -7.91 -3.40 -7.57
N HIS A 152 -8.38 -4.63 -7.33
CA HIS A 152 -9.64 -5.14 -7.88
C HIS A 152 -10.83 -4.24 -7.52
N VAL A 153 -11.00 -3.92 -6.24
CA VAL A 153 -12.14 -3.10 -5.77
C VAL A 153 -12.10 -1.68 -6.34
N LEU A 154 -10.90 -1.08 -6.48
CA LEU A 154 -10.76 0.24 -7.10
C LEU A 154 -11.06 0.20 -8.60
N ILE A 155 -10.58 -0.82 -9.32
CA ILE A 155 -10.84 -0.99 -10.75
C ILE A 155 -12.34 -1.20 -10.98
N ASP A 156 -12.99 -2.06 -10.20
CA ASP A 156 -14.42 -2.28 -10.28
C ASP A 156 -15.21 -0.99 -10.05
N GLY A 157 -14.83 -0.21 -9.04
CA GLY A 157 -15.42 1.10 -8.78
C GLY A 157 -15.23 2.10 -9.92
N VAL A 158 -14.08 2.08 -10.62
CA VAL A 158 -13.83 2.92 -11.79
C VAL A 158 -14.70 2.48 -12.99
N ILE A 159 -14.80 1.17 -13.25
CA ILE A 159 -15.60 0.62 -14.35
C ILE A 159 -17.07 1.05 -14.22
N HIS A 160 -17.61 0.99 -13.00
CA HIS A 160 -19.02 1.29 -12.72
C HIS A 160 -19.30 2.76 -12.38
N HIS A 161 -18.30 3.67 -12.50
CA HIS A 161 -18.50 5.07 -12.20
C HIS A 161 -19.14 5.80 -13.38
N ASP A 162 -20.36 6.35 -13.19
CA ASP A 162 -21.16 6.96 -14.26
C ASP A 162 -20.58 8.29 -14.76
N GLU A 163 -19.85 9.04 -13.92
CA GLU A 163 -19.32 10.36 -14.27
C GLU A 163 -17.95 10.30 -14.98
N ILE A 164 -17.39 9.10 -15.19
CA ILE A 164 -16.12 8.90 -15.90
C ILE A 164 -16.39 8.30 -17.27
N ASP A 165 -15.97 8.99 -18.34
CA ASP A 165 -16.07 8.46 -19.70
C ASP A 165 -15.14 7.25 -19.91
N GLU A 166 -15.47 6.39 -20.88
CA GLU A 166 -14.77 5.12 -21.13
C GLU A 166 -13.28 5.29 -21.43
N ARG A 167 -12.89 6.36 -22.11
CA ARG A 167 -11.48 6.62 -22.40
C ARG A 167 -10.74 6.90 -21.09
N ARG A 168 -11.31 7.73 -20.22
CA ARG A 168 -10.74 8.06 -18.91
C ARG A 168 -10.71 6.84 -17.99
N LYS A 169 -11.73 5.98 -18.01
CA LYS A 169 -11.70 4.72 -17.26
C LYS A 169 -10.50 3.89 -17.64
N ASN A 170 -10.24 3.70 -18.93
CA ASN A 170 -9.09 2.94 -19.41
C ASN A 170 -7.74 3.56 -18.97
N GLU A 171 -7.57 4.88 -19.09
CA GLU A 171 -6.38 5.59 -18.64
C GLU A 171 -6.15 5.38 -17.12
N ILE A 172 -7.20 5.50 -16.32
CA ILE A 172 -7.15 5.35 -14.86
C ILE A 172 -6.83 3.90 -14.47
N ILE A 173 -7.43 2.90 -15.12
CA ILE A 173 -7.19 1.47 -14.83
C ILE A 173 -5.73 1.12 -15.10
N ILE A 174 -5.17 1.57 -16.23
CA ILE A 174 -3.76 1.35 -16.57
C ILE A 174 -2.86 2.02 -15.52
N ALA A 175 -3.16 3.26 -15.13
CA ALA A 175 -2.38 3.98 -14.13
C ALA A 175 -2.47 3.34 -12.73
N LEU A 176 -3.64 2.84 -12.33
CA LEU A 176 -3.82 2.10 -11.08
C LEU A 176 -2.98 0.84 -11.05
N ASN A 177 -3.01 0.04 -12.13
CA ASN A 177 -2.19 -1.18 -12.20
C ASN A 177 -0.70 -0.87 -12.01
N LYS A 178 -0.16 0.10 -12.75
CA LYS A 178 1.25 0.51 -12.60
C LYS A 178 1.55 1.01 -11.17
N LEU A 179 0.66 1.83 -10.60
CA LEU A 179 0.78 2.33 -9.23
C LEU A 179 0.87 1.19 -8.21
N PHE A 180 0.00 0.17 -8.32
CA PHE A 180 0.01 -0.96 -7.39
C PHE A 180 1.29 -1.78 -7.49
N TRP A 181 1.82 -1.99 -8.69
CA TRP A 181 3.09 -2.70 -8.85
C TRP A 181 4.30 -1.91 -8.31
N ILE A 182 4.32 -0.59 -8.46
CA ILE A 182 5.35 0.26 -7.83
C ILE A 182 5.27 0.16 -6.31
N GLN A 183 4.06 0.24 -5.74
CA GLN A 183 3.88 0.12 -4.29
C GLN A 183 4.24 -1.27 -3.78
N ASN A 184 3.81 -2.32 -4.48
CA ASN A 184 4.14 -3.69 -4.11
C ASN A 184 5.65 -3.92 -4.09
N ASP A 185 6.39 -3.35 -5.05
CA ASP A 185 7.86 -3.40 -5.07
C ASP A 185 8.46 -2.72 -3.83
N PHE A 186 8.00 -1.53 -3.46
CA PHE A 186 8.50 -0.81 -2.29
C PHE A 186 8.21 -1.56 -0.98
N PHE A 187 7.09 -2.24 -0.88
CA PHE A 187 6.78 -3.09 0.27
C PHE A 187 7.66 -4.34 0.29
N SER A 188 7.72 -5.09 -0.82
CA SER A 188 8.50 -6.32 -0.93
C SER A 188 9.99 -6.11 -0.65
N MET A 189 10.54 -4.96 -1.04
CA MET A 189 11.92 -4.56 -0.73
C MET A 189 12.22 -4.65 0.78
N HIS A 190 11.32 -4.17 1.63
CA HIS A 190 11.50 -4.22 3.08
C HIS A 190 11.40 -5.64 3.63
N TYR A 191 10.50 -6.47 3.12
CA TYR A 191 10.39 -7.89 3.51
C TYR A 191 11.64 -8.68 3.14
N LEU A 192 12.17 -8.48 1.92
CA LEU A 192 13.40 -9.14 1.45
C LEU A 192 14.63 -8.71 2.26
N ASN A 193 14.73 -7.43 2.61
CA ASN A 193 15.84 -6.91 3.41
C ASN A 193 15.77 -7.39 4.87
N GLY A 194 14.60 -7.58 5.44
CA GLY A 194 14.40 -8.18 6.75
C GLY A 194 14.89 -9.63 6.79
N SER A 195 14.58 -10.40 5.76
CA SER A 195 15.02 -11.80 5.64
C SER A 195 16.53 -11.95 5.49
N LYS A 196 17.20 -11.03 4.79
CA LYS A 196 18.66 -11.01 4.63
C LYS A 196 19.38 -10.78 5.98
N LYS A 197 18.86 -9.89 6.86
CA LYS A 197 19.42 -9.63 8.19
C LYS A 197 19.28 -10.82 9.13
N GLY A 198 18.12 -11.45 9.19
CA GLY A 198 17.88 -12.61 10.05
C GLY A 198 18.73 -13.85 9.70
N ASN A 199 19.16 -14.00 8.44
CA ASN A 199 20.06 -15.07 8.01
C ASN A 199 21.53 -14.81 8.34
N ASN A 200 21.95 -13.54 8.40
CA ASN A 200 23.33 -13.18 8.77
C ASN A 200 23.56 -13.33 10.28
N ASP A 201 22.57 -13.00 11.11
CA ASP A 201 22.64 -13.17 12.57
C ASP A 201 22.65 -14.66 13.00
N LYS A 202 22.08 -15.55 12.19
CA LYS A 202 22.12 -17.01 12.43
C LYS A 202 23.43 -17.67 11.99
N LYS A 203 24.20 -17.04 11.10
CA LYS A 203 25.52 -17.55 10.69
C LYS A 203 26.67 -17.03 11.55
N ALA A 204 26.42 -16.05 12.40
CA ALA A 204 27.40 -15.44 13.31
C ALA A 204 27.35 -16.03 14.75
N LYS A 205 26.51 -17.02 14.99
CA LYS A 205 26.42 -17.82 16.21
C LYS A 205 26.83 -19.26 15.93
#